data_4571e7f4a9cf9e7f043e07f154eb0fd0
#
_entry.id   4571e7f4a9cf9e7f043e07f154eb0fd0
#
_cell.length_a   1.000
_cell.length_b   1.000
_cell.length_c   1.000
_cell.angle_alpha   90.00
_cell.angle_beta   90.00
_cell.angle_gamma   90.00
#
_symmetry.space_group_name_H-M   'P 1'
#
loop_
_entity.id
_entity.type
_entity.pdbx_description
1 polymer ?
#
loop_
_entity_poly.entity_id
_entity_poly.type
_entity_poly.pdbx_seq_one_letter_code
_entity_poly.pdbx_strand_id
1 'polypeptide(L)'
;MLAIYLAALDSADNAETTESGNNVDACALFAQDKLTINGSGSLAVSGNSRDGIVCKDTLKLVNGTITVDAAEDGVKGKDCVAMFGADLTVTAGNDGVKSTEDSDAAKGFLQLTDGSAAVTAGGDCLQAESLVWVTDGTYTLTSNGTAVDAETGETSSSKGIKCSGDVEIAGGTLTIDAAEDGVNCGGAMEIQDGEMTVSSAEDGIQADGDLTISGGTVQVTTTGEVAASAQDDFQPGNFGGGTPPSGEMPSGDAPSGNPPELPDGETFGGGNPPSGNAPSGDVPGQNGQNANAENADVIQAAAVQTDTTAASVTDAADSQTTTTTTTADDATSKGIKCGGNLVMSGGSCTIHSTDHAVHAAGTAELSGTTLDITSDNKGISSHGDLTVSDGSITIHSCTEGIESKAEMNISGGEIRILDFRRLYLRQRLR
;
A
#
# COMPACT_ATOMS: atom_id res chain seq x y z
N MET A 1 24.99 16.79 21.47
CA MET A 1 24.46 15.58 20.85
C MET A 1 24.21 14.58 21.96
N LEU A 2 22.99 14.15 22.15
CA LEU A 2 22.64 13.10 23.10
C LEU A 2 22.41 11.82 22.31
N ALA A 3 23.11 10.74 22.62
CA ALA A 3 22.85 9.42 22.10
C ALA A 3 22.28 8.55 23.23
N ILE A 4 21.16 7.89 22.99
CA ILE A 4 20.54 6.99 23.94
C ILE A 4 20.56 5.58 23.32
N TYR A 5 21.05 4.60 24.08
CA TYR A 5 21.07 3.20 23.68
C TYR A 5 20.19 2.42 24.66
N LEU A 6 19.17 1.77 24.13
CA LEU A 6 18.28 0.89 24.89
C LEU A 6 18.42 -0.53 24.35
N ALA A 7 18.78 -1.46 25.22
CA ALA A 7 18.79 -2.88 24.89
C ALA A 7 17.95 -3.62 25.95
N ALA A 8 16.93 -4.32 25.51
CA ALA A 8 16.21 -5.22 26.38
C ALA A 8 17.12 -6.42 26.71
N LEU A 9 17.38 -6.63 27.98
CA LEU A 9 17.98 -7.86 28.47
C LEU A 9 16.99 -9.00 28.26
N ASP A 10 17.52 -10.19 28.09
CA ASP A 10 16.78 -11.40 27.73
C ASP A 10 15.43 -11.54 28.46
N SER A 11 14.40 -11.90 27.72
CA SER A 11 12.97 -11.82 28.05
C SER A 11 12.52 -12.56 29.31
N ALA A 12 13.35 -13.42 29.88
CA ALA A 12 13.00 -14.17 31.08
C ALA A 12 12.83 -13.27 32.34
N ASP A 13 13.51 -12.12 32.38
CA ASP A 13 13.59 -11.29 33.59
C ASP A 13 12.67 -10.03 33.57
N ASN A 14 12.11 -9.61 32.42
CA ASN A 14 11.31 -8.39 32.31
C ASN A 14 9.84 -8.63 31.90
N ALA A 15 9.42 -9.89 31.88
CA ALA A 15 8.06 -10.23 31.53
C ALA A 15 7.12 -9.99 32.70
N GLU A 16 6.33 -8.93 32.68
CA GLU A 16 5.08 -8.92 33.42
C GLU A 16 4.17 -9.99 32.82
N THR A 17 4.12 -11.15 33.44
CA THR A 17 3.16 -12.18 33.08
C THR A 17 1.77 -11.68 33.48
N THR A 18 0.93 -11.40 32.48
CA THR A 18 -0.51 -11.28 32.76
C THR A 18 -1.02 -12.61 33.29
N GLU A 19 -2.14 -12.62 34.02
CA GLU A 19 -2.75 -13.83 34.63
C GLU A 19 -3.02 -14.94 33.57
N SER A 20 -2.95 -14.64 32.27
CA SER A 20 -3.09 -15.60 31.18
C SER A 20 -1.78 -16.21 30.67
N GLY A 21 -0.63 -15.82 31.24
CA GLY A 21 0.66 -16.38 30.85
C GLY A 21 1.25 -15.90 29.51
N ASN A 22 0.57 -15.00 28.79
CA ASN A 22 1.08 -14.41 27.56
C ASN A 22 1.85 -13.13 27.84
N ASN A 23 3.09 -13.08 27.40
CA ASN A 23 4.00 -11.96 27.56
C ASN A 23 3.78 -10.94 26.45
N VAL A 24 2.63 -10.23 26.49
CA VAL A 24 2.13 -9.38 25.39
C VAL A 24 2.87 -8.05 25.21
N ASP A 25 3.72 -7.64 26.16
CA ASP A 25 4.35 -6.31 26.17
C ASP A 25 5.90 -6.35 26.31
N ALA A 26 6.52 -7.47 25.98
CA ALA A 26 7.98 -7.58 25.99
C ALA A 26 8.58 -6.81 24.81
N CYS A 27 9.19 -5.65 25.09
CA CYS A 27 9.86 -4.82 24.11
C CYS A 27 10.98 -4.02 24.77
N ALA A 28 11.85 -3.43 23.95
CA ALA A 28 12.96 -2.64 24.49
C ALA A 28 12.52 -1.25 24.97
N LEU A 29 11.57 -0.62 24.28
CA LEU A 29 10.98 0.66 24.66
C LEU A 29 9.46 0.55 24.64
N PHE A 30 8.83 0.75 25.81
CA PHE A 30 7.39 0.65 25.99
C PHE A 30 6.76 1.96 26.42
N ALA A 31 5.64 2.32 25.81
CA ALA A 31 4.79 3.42 26.24
C ALA A 31 3.33 2.99 26.30
N GLN A 32 2.69 3.22 27.46
CA GLN A 32 1.27 2.91 27.69
C GLN A 32 0.33 3.93 27.02
N ASP A 33 0.76 5.19 27.00
CA ASP A 33 0.07 6.32 26.38
C ASP A 33 0.90 6.86 25.22
N LYS A 34 0.47 7.99 24.63
CA LYS A 34 1.14 8.66 23.51
C LYS A 34 2.64 8.84 23.73
N LEU A 35 3.43 8.44 22.74
CA LEU A 35 4.87 8.60 22.75
C LEU A 35 5.31 9.49 21.58
N THR A 36 6.07 10.53 21.92
CA THR A 36 6.76 11.34 20.89
C THR A 36 8.26 11.23 21.07
N ILE A 37 8.94 10.75 20.05
CA ILE A 37 10.40 10.74 19.97
C ILE A 37 10.82 11.92 19.10
N ASN A 38 11.53 12.89 19.71
CA ASN A 38 11.92 14.13 19.07
C ASN A 38 13.31 14.57 19.53
N GLY A 39 14.05 15.23 18.66
CA GLY A 39 15.36 15.78 18.96
C GLY A 39 16.34 15.66 17.79
N SER A 40 17.49 16.28 17.92
CA SER A 40 18.59 16.21 16.93
C SER A 40 19.66 15.17 17.28
N GLY A 41 19.35 14.28 18.22
CA GLY A 41 20.25 13.24 18.71
C GLY A 41 20.04 11.91 18.00
N SER A 42 20.59 10.85 18.61
CA SER A 42 20.41 9.48 18.13
C SER A 42 19.81 8.62 19.23
N LEU A 43 18.88 7.76 18.85
CA LEU A 43 18.30 6.72 19.68
C LEU A 43 18.59 5.37 19.03
N ALA A 44 19.20 4.44 19.77
CA ALA A 44 19.37 3.07 19.36
C ALA A 44 18.57 2.16 20.30
N VAL A 45 17.75 1.29 19.73
CA VAL A 45 16.87 0.37 20.44
C VAL A 45 17.16 -1.05 19.97
N SER A 46 17.37 -1.99 20.91
CA SER A 46 17.56 -3.41 20.57
C SER A 46 16.54 -4.25 21.34
N GLY A 47 15.56 -4.77 20.64
CA GLY A 47 14.58 -5.75 21.10
C GLY A 47 15.11 -7.18 20.91
N ASN A 48 16.09 -7.61 21.72
CA ASN A 48 16.86 -8.85 21.49
C ASN A 48 16.00 -10.13 21.49
N SER A 49 14.84 -10.10 22.07
CA SER A 49 13.97 -11.28 22.21
C SER A 49 12.56 -11.07 21.64
N ARG A 50 12.15 -9.83 21.44
CA ARG A 50 10.83 -9.45 20.88
C ARG A 50 10.88 -8.09 20.20
N ASP A 51 9.87 -7.24 20.44
CA ASP A 51 9.67 -5.96 19.77
C ASP A 51 10.72 -4.90 20.17
N GLY A 52 10.98 -3.98 19.28
CA GLY A 52 11.85 -2.84 19.54
C GLY A 52 11.13 -1.73 20.30
N ILE A 53 10.22 -1.01 19.66
CA ILE A 53 9.44 0.10 20.23
C ILE A 53 7.96 -0.25 20.18
N VAL A 54 7.28 -0.23 21.33
CA VAL A 54 5.83 -0.44 21.42
C VAL A 54 5.15 0.74 22.11
N CYS A 55 4.14 1.31 21.47
CA CYS A 55 3.25 2.32 22.02
C CYS A 55 1.80 1.84 21.95
N LYS A 56 1.08 1.84 23.08
CA LYS A 56 -0.33 1.41 23.14
C LYS A 56 -1.33 2.47 22.69
N ASP A 57 -0.84 3.60 22.21
CA ASP A 57 -1.59 4.73 21.66
C ASP A 57 -0.86 5.26 20.41
N THR A 58 -0.82 6.54 20.18
CA THR A 58 -0.15 7.24 19.08
C THR A 58 1.36 7.30 19.30
N LEU A 59 2.14 6.82 18.33
CA LEU A 59 3.59 6.97 18.28
C LEU A 59 3.99 8.01 17.22
N LYS A 60 4.72 9.05 17.65
CA LYS A 60 5.27 10.09 16.76
C LYS A 60 6.80 10.03 16.72
N LEU A 61 7.36 9.98 15.51
CA LEU A 61 8.80 10.09 15.24
C LEU A 61 9.03 11.42 14.52
N VAL A 62 9.46 12.46 15.27
CA VAL A 62 9.41 13.84 14.74
C VAL A 62 10.73 14.25 14.10
N ASN A 63 11.85 13.96 14.71
CA ASN A 63 13.20 14.26 14.20
C ASN A 63 14.24 13.33 14.83
N GLY A 64 15.47 13.42 14.37
CA GLY A 64 16.61 12.68 14.89
C GLY A 64 16.84 11.38 14.16
N THR A 65 17.90 10.69 14.55
CA THR A 65 18.28 9.40 13.96
C THR A 65 17.85 8.28 14.90
N ILE A 66 16.99 7.41 14.44
CA ILE A 66 16.43 6.31 15.23
C ILE A 66 16.85 4.99 14.57
N THR A 67 17.51 4.12 15.32
CA THR A 67 17.87 2.78 14.85
C THR A 67 17.21 1.75 15.75
N VAL A 68 16.49 0.82 15.14
CA VAL A 68 15.79 -0.27 15.84
C VAL A 68 16.26 -1.59 15.27
N ASP A 69 16.66 -2.50 16.16
CA ASP A 69 16.98 -3.90 15.85
C ASP A 69 16.12 -4.78 16.73
N ALA A 70 15.19 -5.52 16.17
CA ALA A 70 14.19 -6.29 16.89
C ALA A 70 14.12 -7.75 16.42
N ALA A 71 13.94 -8.66 17.36
CA ALA A 71 13.75 -10.08 17.04
C ALA A 71 12.35 -10.36 16.48
N GLU A 72 11.35 -9.52 16.82
CA GLU A 72 9.99 -9.55 16.29
C GLU A 72 9.68 -8.22 15.58
N ASP A 73 8.63 -7.48 16.00
CA ASP A 73 8.25 -6.22 15.35
C ASP A 73 9.23 -5.07 15.71
N GLY A 74 9.59 -4.28 14.72
CA GLY A 74 10.51 -3.17 14.93
C GLY A 74 9.88 -2.01 15.70
N VAL A 75 8.88 -1.38 15.12
CA VAL A 75 8.19 -0.19 15.65
C VAL A 75 6.69 -0.42 15.57
N LYS A 76 6.02 -0.40 16.71
CA LYS A 76 4.58 -0.63 16.83
C LYS A 76 3.88 0.51 17.55
N GLY A 77 2.88 1.11 16.88
CA GLY A 77 1.93 2.03 17.48
C GLY A 77 0.53 1.48 17.35
N LYS A 78 -0.22 1.38 18.47
CA LYS A 78 -1.56 0.81 18.38
C LYS A 78 -2.49 1.69 17.55
N ASP A 79 -2.65 2.94 17.93
CA ASP A 79 -3.57 3.87 17.26
C ASP A 79 -3.00 4.39 15.94
N CYS A 80 -1.74 4.76 15.93
CA CYS A 80 -1.00 5.10 14.71
C CYS A 80 0.52 5.16 14.93
N VAL A 81 1.27 5.09 13.83
CA VAL A 81 2.66 5.54 13.78
C VAL A 81 2.74 6.69 12.78
N ALA A 82 3.25 7.84 13.23
CA ALA A 82 3.41 9.03 12.40
C ALA A 82 4.86 9.51 12.39
N MET A 83 5.42 9.70 11.18
CA MET A 83 6.79 10.14 10.98
C MET A 83 6.83 11.52 10.33
N PHE A 84 7.61 12.43 10.95
CA PHE A 84 7.77 13.82 10.55
C PHE A 84 9.26 14.21 10.59
N GLY A 85 10.00 13.92 9.56
CA GLY A 85 11.41 14.32 9.42
C GLY A 85 12.42 13.52 10.25
N ALA A 86 12.06 12.36 10.80
CA ALA A 86 13.01 11.45 11.43
C ALA A 86 13.78 10.63 10.38
N ASP A 87 15.04 10.27 10.73
CA ASP A 87 15.82 9.28 9.99
C ASP A 87 15.71 7.94 10.74
N LEU A 88 14.88 7.04 10.22
CA LEU A 88 14.57 5.76 10.83
C LEU A 88 15.30 4.61 10.12
N THR A 89 15.97 3.77 10.87
CA THR A 89 16.49 2.49 10.37
C THR A 89 15.93 1.36 11.20
N VAL A 90 15.27 0.40 10.57
CA VAL A 90 14.67 -0.76 11.24
C VAL A 90 15.22 -2.05 10.65
N THR A 91 15.63 -2.96 11.53
CA THR A 91 15.83 -4.38 11.21
C THR A 91 14.91 -5.17 12.12
N ALA A 92 13.97 -5.92 11.56
CA ALA A 92 12.96 -6.66 12.30
C ALA A 92 12.88 -8.11 11.83
N GLY A 93 12.73 -9.03 12.78
CA GLY A 93 12.51 -10.43 12.47
C GLY A 93 11.10 -10.74 11.96
N ASN A 94 10.12 -9.89 12.31
CA ASN A 94 8.75 -9.90 11.81
C ASN A 94 8.47 -8.57 11.08
N ASP A 95 7.48 -7.79 11.48
CA ASP A 95 7.11 -6.56 10.77
C ASP A 95 8.00 -5.37 11.14
N GLY A 96 8.29 -4.53 10.17
CA GLY A 96 9.16 -3.37 10.35
C GLY A 96 8.50 -2.26 11.16
N VAL A 97 7.50 -1.61 10.59
CA VAL A 97 6.71 -0.53 11.21
C VAL A 97 5.23 -0.86 11.07
N LYS A 98 4.51 -0.88 12.20
CA LYS A 98 3.13 -1.37 12.18
C LYS A 98 2.18 -0.58 13.08
N SER A 99 0.93 -0.46 12.63
CA SER A 99 -0.21 0.04 13.41
C SER A 99 -1.30 -1.01 13.48
N THR A 100 -1.90 -1.23 14.68
CA THR A 100 -2.63 -2.47 14.98
C THR A 100 -4.06 -2.27 15.47
N GLU A 101 -4.61 -1.05 15.48
CA GLU A 101 -6.01 -0.82 15.86
C GLU A 101 -6.93 -1.13 14.68
N ASP A 102 -7.72 -2.19 14.79
CA ASP A 102 -8.63 -2.70 13.77
C ASP A 102 -10.12 -2.42 14.07
N SER A 103 -10.43 -2.00 15.30
CA SER A 103 -11.82 -1.79 15.76
C SER A 103 -12.32 -0.36 15.58
N ASP A 104 -11.43 0.61 15.35
CA ASP A 104 -11.73 2.02 15.14
C ASP A 104 -11.13 2.49 13.82
N ALA A 105 -11.94 2.67 12.79
CA ALA A 105 -11.52 3.08 11.46
C ALA A 105 -10.80 4.44 11.40
N ALA A 106 -10.88 5.25 12.46
CA ALA A 106 -10.13 6.49 12.59
C ALA A 106 -8.71 6.29 13.15
N LYS A 107 -8.32 5.06 13.41
CA LYS A 107 -7.04 4.64 13.97
C LYS A 107 -6.44 3.52 13.12
N GLY A 108 -5.34 2.93 13.57
CA GLY A 108 -4.70 1.84 12.85
C GLY A 108 -3.98 2.27 11.58
N PHE A 109 -3.50 3.52 11.50
CA PHE A 109 -2.87 4.07 10.30
C PHE A 109 -1.38 4.36 10.45
N LEU A 110 -0.69 4.39 9.31
CA LEU A 110 0.67 4.92 9.16
C LEU A 110 0.62 6.24 8.41
N GLN A 111 1.27 7.27 8.96
CA GLN A 111 1.43 8.58 8.32
C GLN A 111 2.91 8.89 8.14
N LEU A 112 3.36 9.02 6.89
CA LEU A 112 4.74 9.27 6.50
C LEU A 112 4.80 10.59 5.73
N THR A 113 5.22 11.66 6.41
CA THR A 113 5.09 13.02 5.89
C THR A 113 6.40 13.58 5.38
N ASP A 114 7.52 13.22 6.00
CA ASP A 114 8.87 13.68 5.66
C ASP A 114 9.92 12.82 6.37
N GLY A 115 11.19 12.97 6.01
CA GLY A 115 12.31 12.23 6.58
C GLY A 115 12.72 11.02 5.74
N SER A 116 13.34 10.05 6.39
CA SER A 116 13.76 8.83 5.71
C SER A 116 13.49 7.58 6.55
N ALA A 117 13.13 6.47 5.90
CA ALA A 117 13.13 5.18 6.55
C ALA A 117 13.81 4.12 5.68
N ALA A 118 14.74 3.37 6.30
CA ALA A 118 15.30 2.15 5.75
C ALA A 118 14.79 0.99 6.61
N VAL A 119 13.92 0.17 6.06
CA VAL A 119 13.28 -0.94 6.77
C VAL A 119 13.66 -2.26 6.12
N THR A 120 14.22 -3.16 6.92
CA THR A 120 14.45 -4.55 6.53
C THR A 120 13.66 -5.43 7.49
N ALA A 121 12.71 -6.19 6.97
CA ALA A 121 11.80 -7.00 7.76
C ALA A 121 11.77 -8.46 7.29
N GLY A 122 11.55 -9.37 8.23
CA GLY A 122 11.24 -10.77 7.92
C GLY A 122 9.82 -10.94 7.42
N GLY A 123 8.89 -10.11 7.93
CA GLY A 123 7.50 -9.95 7.54
C GLY A 123 7.26 -8.72 6.67
N ASP A 124 6.18 -8.00 6.92
CA ASP A 124 5.80 -6.80 6.20
C ASP A 124 6.68 -5.60 6.62
N CYS A 125 7.19 -4.80 5.65
CA CYS A 125 7.98 -3.63 6.03
C CYS A 125 7.14 -2.53 6.66
N LEU A 126 5.98 -2.22 6.07
CA LEU A 126 4.99 -1.29 6.60
C LEU A 126 3.63 -1.99 6.66
N GLN A 127 3.00 -2.02 7.83
CA GLN A 127 1.67 -2.62 8.01
C GLN A 127 0.71 -1.66 8.71
N ALA A 128 -0.50 -1.49 8.17
CA ALA A 128 -1.58 -0.71 8.77
C ALA A 128 -2.93 -1.43 8.63
N GLU A 129 -3.85 -1.11 9.54
CA GLU A 129 -5.21 -1.67 9.48
C GLU A 129 -6.17 -0.75 8.69
N SER A 130 -6.01 0.57 8.76
CA SER A 130 -6.97 1.49 8.12
C SER A 130 -6.41 2.27 6.94
N LEU A 131 -5.21 2.83 7.06
CA LEU A 131 -4.62 3.69 6.02
C LEU A 131 -3.09 3.68 6.09
N VAL A 132 -2.43 3.58 4.94
CA VAL A 132 -1.04 4.02 4.77
C VAL A 132 -1.04 5.29 3.94
N TRP A 133 -0.58 6.39 4.52
CA TRP A 133 -0.54 7.69 3.88
C TRP A 133 0.88 8.24 3.78
N VAL A 134 1.36 8.41 2.54
CA VAL A 134 2.70 8.93 2.23
C VAL A 134 2.56 10.25 1.49
N THR A 135 3.10 11.32 2.05
CA THR A 135 3.04 12.64 1.41
C THR A 135 4.39 13.14 0.91
N ASP A 136 5.48 12.75 1.54
CA ASP A 136 6.85 13.09 1.16
C ASP A 136 7.85 12.18 1.89
N GLY A 137 9.15 12.34 1.64
CA GLY A 137 10.23 11.58 2.28
C GLY A 137 10.87 10.53 1.37
N THR A 138 11.79 9.74 1.94
CA THR A 138 12.51 8.68 1.21
C THR A 138 12.45 7.37 1.97
N TYR A 139 11.85 6.36 1.37
CA TYR A 139 11.57 5.08 1.99
C TYR A 139 12.19 3.94 1.20
N THR A 140 13.05 3.16 1.85
CA THR A 140 13.63 1.93 1.29
C THR A 140 13.13 0.77 2.12
N LEU A 141 12.35 -0.11 1.51
CA LEU A 141 11.64 -1.19 2.14
C LEU A 141 12.11 -2.52 1.55
N THR A 142 12.62 -3.42 2.38
CA THR A 142 13.06 -4.76 1.96
C THR A 142 12.43 -5.81 2.85
N SER A 143 11.53 -6.63 2.33
CA SER A 143 10.98 -7.79 3.03
C SER A 143 11.66 -9.08 2.57
N ASN A 144 12.00 -9.95 3.52
CA ASN A 144 12.84 -11.12 3.25
C ASN A 144 12.08 -12.44 3.19
N GLY A 145 10.79 -12.48 3.58
CA GLY A 145 10.00 -13.70 3.63
C GLY A 145 10.51 -14.74 4.65
N THR A 146 11.17 -14.28 5.71
CA THR A 146 11.77 -15.17 6.72
C THR A 146 10.98 -15.23 8.03
N ALA A 147 9.97 -14.38 8.18
CA ALA A 147 9.14 -14.37 9.37
C ALA A 147 8.28 -15.64 9.43
N VAL A 148 8.20 -16.20 10.63
CA VAL A 148 7.39 -17.39 10.91
C VAL A 148 6.49 -17.08 12.09
N ASP A 149 5.20 -17.30 11.92
CA ASP A 149 4.24 -17.19 13.01
C ASP A 149 4.61 -18.19 14.14
N ALA A 150 4.83 -17.68 15.33
CA ALA A 150 5.31 -18.49 16.44
C ALA A 150 4.26 -19.48 16.97
N GLU A 151 2.98 -19.28 16.69
CA GLU A 151 1.88 -20.14 17.13
C GLU A 151 1.56 -21.23 16.11
N THR A 152 1.56 -20.90 14.83
CA THR A 152 1.21 -21.81 13.73
C THR A 152 2.42 -22.47 13.10
N GLY A 153 3.59 -21.84 13.15
CA GLY A 153 4.80 -22.28 12.46
C GLY A 153 4.74 -22.06 10.93
N GLU A 154 3.76 -21.30 10.44
CA GLU A 154 3.64 -20.93 9.03
C GLU A 154 4.41 -19.65 8.73
N THR A 155 4.82 -19.46 7.49
CA THR A 155 5.44 -18.20 7.04
C THR A 155 4.43 -17.07 7.16
N SER A 156 4.85 -15.97 7.80
CA SER A 156 4.06 -14.74 7.84
C SER A 156 4.06 -14.06 6.47
N SER A 157 3.11 -13.16 6.24
CA SER A 157 3.10 -12.23 5.11
C SER A 157 4.41 -11.43 5.04
N SER A 158 4.90 -11.16 3.82
CA SER A 158 6.20 -10.51 3.59
C SER A 158 6.13 -9.51 2.46
N LYS A 159 5.30 -8.49 2.66
CA LYS A 159 5.03 -7.44 1.69
C LYS A 159 5.86 -6.18 1.97
N GLY A 160 6.07 -5.38 0.94
CA GLY A 160 6.69 -4.06 1.13
C GLY A 160 5.77 -3.15 1.94
N ILE A 161 4.54 -2.96 1.47
CA ILE A 161 3.47 -2.23 2.16
C ILE A 161 2.23 -3.12 2.19
N LYS A 162 1.67 -3.31 3.38
CA LYS A 162 0.41 -4.01 3.59
C LYS A 162 -0.57 -3.11 4.34
N CYS A 163 -1.76 -2.95 3.81
CA CYS A 163 -2.85 -2.23 4.47
C CYS A 163 -4.15 -3.03 4.37
N SER A 164 -4.84 -3.23 5.48
CA SER A 164 -6.19 -3.84 5.42
C SER A 164 -7.24 -2.87 4.85
N GLY A 165 -7.01 -1.56 4.98
CA GLY A 165 -7.79 -0.48 4.39
C GLY A 165 -7.12 0.12 3.16
N ASP A 166 -7.06 1.45 3.09
CA ASP A 166 -6.64 2.21 1.92
C ASP A 166 -5.13 2.52 1.90
N VAL A 167 -4.59 2.78 0.70
CA VAL A 167 -3.23 3.32 0.53
C VAL A 167 -3.28 4.59 -0.30
N GLU A 168 -2.71 5.68 0.22
CA GLU A 168 -2.61 6.96 -0.47
C GLU A 168 -1.15 7.41 -0.56
N ILE A 169 -0.66 7.62 -1.79
CA ILE A 169 0.69 8.09 -2.07
C ILE A 169 0.59 9.42 -2.82
N ALA A 170 0.78 10.50 -2.08
CA ALA A 170 0.69 11.87 -2.60
C ALA A 170 2.06 12.44 -2.99
N GLY A 171 3.16 11.76 -2.65
CA GLY A 171 4.52 12.18 -2.98
C GLY A 171 5.58 11.28 -2.35
N GLY A 172 6.84 11.76 -2.36
CA GLY A 172 7.99 11.06 -1.81
C GLY A 172 8.68 10.09 -2.79
N THR A 173 9.70 9.40 -2.29
CA THR A 173 10.45 8.39 -3.05
C THR A 173 10.39 7.06 -2.31
N LEU A 174 9.80 6.05 -2.94
CA LEU A 174 9.66 4.71 -2.39
C LEU A 174 10.45 3.71 -3.24
N THR A 175 11.34 2.96 -2.59
CA THR A 175 12.04 1.83 -3.20
C THR A 175 11.67 0.57 -2.41
N ILE A 176 11.00 -0.36 -3.05
CA ILE A 176 10.43 -1.56 -2.44
C ILE A 176 11.02 -2.79 -3.09
N ASP A 177 11.56 -3.69 -2.28
CA ASP A 177 12.01 -5.03 -2.69
C ASP A 177 11.32 -6.06 -1.77
N ALA A 178 10.33 -6.76 -2.30
CA ALA A 178 9.42 -7.58 -1.52
C ALA A 178 9.49 -9.07 -1.90
N ALA A 179 9.48 -9.92 -0.88
CA ALA A 179 9.44 -11.38 -1.06
C ALA A 179 8.06 -11.91 -1.50
N GLU A 180 7.00 -11.11 -1.30
CA GLU A 180 5.65 -11.33 -1.82
C GLU A 180 5.23 -10.10 -2.64
N ASP A 181 4.07 -9.49 -2.33
CA ASP A 181 3.62 -8.28 -3.03
C ASP A 181 4.44 -7.04 -2.65
N GLY A 182 4.68 -6.18 -3.63
CA GLY A 182 5.31 -4.89 -3.35
C GLY A 182 4.41 -3.99 -2.50
N VAL A 183 3.20 -3.72 -2.95
CA VAL A 183 2.15 -3.00 -2.23
C VAL A 183 0.85 -3.77 -2.33
N ASN A 184 0.23 -4.03 -1.18
CA ASN A 184 -1.06 -4.72 -1.09
C ASN A 184 -2.01 -3.94 -0.19
N CYS A 185 -3.18 -3.59 -0.69
CA CYS A 185 -4.23 -2.98 0.13
C CYS A 185 -5.59 -3.65 -0.09
N GLY A 186 -6.32 -3.84 1.02
CA GLY A 186 -7.66 -4.40 1.02
C GLY A 186 -8.75 -3.41 0.59
N GLY A 187 -8.45 -2.12 0.62
CA GLY A 187 -9.32 -1.04 0.20
C GLY A 187 -8.95 -0.45 -1.16
N ALA A 188 -9.15 0.85 -1.30
CA ALA A 188 -8.77 1.61 -2.48
C ALA A 188 -7.30 2.07 -2.41
N MET A 189 -6.69 2.25 -3.59
CA MET A 189 -5.36 2.83 -3.68
C MET A 189 -5.36 4.07 -4.57
N GLU A 190 -4.68 5.13 -4.11
CA GLU A 190 -4.49 6.35 -4.88
C GLU A 190 -3.00 6.72 -4.95
N ILE A 191 -2.48 6.90 -6.17
CA ILE A 191 -1.12 7.39 -6.43
C ILE A 191 -1.26 8.73 -7.17
N GLN A 192 -0.96 9.81 -6.47
CA GLN A 192 -1.14 11.18 -6.99
C GLN A 192 0.16 11.76 -7.53
N ASP A 193 1.29 11.46 -6.90
CA ASP A 193 2.63 11.94 -7.27
C ASP A 193 3.71 11.07 -6.62
N GLY A 194 4.98 11.43 -6.79
CA GLY A 194 6.15 10.75 -6.21
C GLY A 194 6.89 9.84 -7.19
N GLU A 195 7.94 9.21 -6.68
CA GLU A 195 8.73 8.22 -7.41
C GLU A 195 8.64 6.88 -6.67
N MET A 196 8.12 5.86 -7.33
CA MET A 196 7.98 4.54 -6.77
C MET A 196 8.69 3.51 -7.64
N THR A 197 9.62 2.76 -7.04
CA THR A 197 10.27 1.61 -7.67
C THR A 197 9.96 0.37 -6.86
N VAL A 198 9.30 -0.60 -7.48
CA VAL A 198 8.84 -1.84 -6.86
C VAL A 198 9.48 -3.04 -7.56
N SER A 199 10.10 -3.90 -6.78
CA SER A 199 10.51 -5.26 -7.15
C SER A 199 9.78 -6.23 -6.22
N SER A 200 9.09 -7.22 -6.76
CA SER A 200 8.31 -8.18 -5.97
C SER A 200 8.37 -9.58 -6.56
N ALA A 201 8.22 -10.60 -5.71
CA ALA A 201 8.12 -11.97 -6.19
C ALA A 201 6.68 -12.34 -6.60
N GLU A 202 5.68 -11.64 -6.06
CA GLU A 202 4.27 -11.78 -6.42
C GLU A 202 3.76 -10.52 -7.13
N ASP A 203 2.57 -10.02 -6.78
CA ASP A 203 2.03 -8.84 -7.44
C ASP A 203 2.84 -7.57 -7.08
N GLY A 204 3.08 -6.71 -8.08
CA GLY A 204 3.82 -5.47 -7.84
C GLY A 204 3.03 -4.49 -6.99
N ILE A 205 1.85 -4.11 -7.47
CA ILE A 205 0.91 -3.23 -6.80
C ILE A 205 -0.47 -3.87 -6.89
N GLN A 206 -1.07 -4.19 -5.74
CA GLN A 206 -2.41 -4.76 -5.64
C GLN A 206 -3.32 -3.90 -4.77
N ALA A 207 -4.51 -3.59 -5.28
CA ALA A 207 -5.63 -3.07 -4.52
C ALA A 207 -6.85 -4.00 -4.69
N ASP A 208 -7.49 -4.39 -3.59
CA ASP A 208 -8.74 -5.17 -3.68
C ASP A 208 -9.93 -4.29 -4.07
N GLY A 209 -9.88 -3.01 -3.77
CA GLY A 209 -10.82 -1.99 -4.21
C GLY A 209 -10.45 -1.34 -5.54
N ASP A 210 -10.84 -0.07 -5.71
CA ASP A 210 -10.51 0.75 -6.87
C ASP A 210 -9.04 1.22 -6.80
N LEU A 211 -8.39 1.38 -7.96
CA LEU A 211 -7.04 1.91 -8.05
C LEU A 211 -7.02 3.12 -8.98
N THR A 212 -6.46 4.23 -8.48
CA THR A 212 -6.30 5.47 -9.25
C THR A 212 -4.83 5.88 -9.30
N ILE A 213 -4.30 6.11 -10.52
CA ILE A 213 -2.99 6.72 -10.73
C ILE A 213 -3.20 8.02 -11.50
N SER A 214 -3.01 9.15 -10.82
CA SER A 214 -3.21 10.48 -11.39
C SER A 214 -1.92 11.24 -11.67
N GLY A 215 -0.77 10.75 -11.15
CA GLY A 215 0.54 11.35 -11.35
C GLY A 215 1.68 10.45 -10.91
N GLY A 216 2.87 11.03 -10.76
CA GLY A 216 4.08 10.36 -10.32
C GLY A 216 4.79 9.51 -11.39
N THR A 217 5.86 8.86 -10.94
CA THR A 217 6.64 7.90 -11.75
C THR A 217 6.66 6.56 -11.03
N VAL A 218 6.11 5.53 -11.65
CA VAL A 218 5.97 4.19 -11.08
C VAL A 218 6.76 3.20 -11.93
N GLN A 219 7.68 2.48 -11.32
CA GLN A 219 8.41 1.39 -11.95
C GLN A 219 8.11 0.10 -11.20
N VAL A 220 7.63 -0.91 -11.90
CA VAL A 220 7.27 -2.21 -11.32
C VAL A 220 7.99 -3.32 -12.05
N THR A 221 8.60 -4.22 -11.29
CA THR A 221 9.18 -5.46 -11.81
C THR A 221 8.70 -6.62 -10.95
N THR A 222 8.00 -7.58 -11.54
CA THR A 222 7.65 -8.82 -10.84
C THR A 222 8.55 -9.96 -11.32
N THR A 223 8.95 -10.84 -10.39
CA THR A 223 9.95 -11.90 -10.66
C THR A 223 9.43 -13.31 -10.41
N GLY A 224 8.20 -13.46 -9.91
CA GLY A 224 7.60 -14.75 -9.61
C GLY A 224 7.36 -15.61 -10.86
N GLU A 225 7.35 -16.91 -10.69
CA GLU A 225 7.04 -17.83 -11.79
C GLU A 225 5.52 -17.90 -11.99
N VAL A 226 5.08 -17.77 -13.24
CA VAL A 226 3.66 -18.01 -13.60
C VAL A 226 3.39 -19.50 -13.39
N ALA A 227 2.41 -19.83 -12.55
CA ALA A 227 1.97 -21.22 -12.44
C ALA A 227 1.53 -21.74 -13.81
N ALA A 228 2.10 -22.87 -14.24
CA ALA A 228 1.89 -23.46 -15.58
C ALA A 228 0.42 -23.84 -15.90
N SER A 229 -0.51 -23.59 -14.99
CA SER A 229 -1.95 -23.83 -15.14
C SER A 229 -2.76 -22.63 -15.65
N ALA A 230 -2.15 -21.46 -15.82
CA ALA A 230 -2.82 -20.28 -16.38
C ALA A 230 -2.84 -20.28 -17.94
N GLN A 231 -2.80 -21.43 -18.58
CA GLN A 231 -3.24 -21.54 -19.96
C GLN A 231 -4.77 -21.56 -19.94
N ASP A 232 -5.36 -20.39 -20.16
CA ASP A 232 -6.78 -20.27 -20.51
C ASP A 232 -7.08 -21.24 -21.65
N ASP A 233 -7.63 -22.41 -21.33
CA ASP A 233 -8.16 -23.39 -22.27
C ASP A 233 -9.43 -22.80 -22.89
N PHE A 234 -9.24 -21.84 -23.81
CA PHE A 234 -10.32 -21.34 -24.64
C PHE A 234 -10.73 -22.45 -25.61
N GLN A 235 -11.65 -23.31 -25.17
CA GLN A 235 -12.42 -24.17 -26.07
C GLN A 235 -13.42 -23.30 -26.83
N PRO A 236 -13.29 -23.13 -28.16
CA PRO A 236 -14.32 -22.45 -28.93
C PRO A 236 -15.53 -23.32 -29.06
N GLY A 237 -16.56 -23.06 -28.27
CA GLY A 237 -17.87 -23.67 -28.47
C GLY A 237 -18.59 -24.17 -27.25
N ASN A 238 -18.98 -23.32 -26.30
CA ASN A 238 -20.19 -23.57 -25.53
C ASN A 238 -20.75 -22.24 -24.95
N PHE A 239 -21.52 -21.53 -25.74
CA PHE A 239 -22.32 -20.40 -25.27
C PHE A 239 -23.60 -20.90 -24.63
N GLY A 240 -23.57 -21.21 -23.33
CA GLY A 240 -24.79 -21.36 -22.52
C GLY A 240 -25.29 -19.99 -22.09
N GLY A 241 -26.42 -19.54 -22.64
CA GLY A 241 -27.04 -18.25 -22.31
C GLY A 241 -27.47 -18.17 -20.85
N GLY A 242 -26.84 -17.31 -20.08
CA GLY A 242 -27.30 -16.82 -18.78
C GLY A 242 -27.67 -15.34 -18.92
N THR A 243 -28.89 -14.98 -18.51
CA THR A 243 -29.35 -13.60 -18.47
C THR A 243 -28.60 -12.80 -17.42
N PRO A 244 -28.12 -11.57 -17.73
CA PRO A 244 -27.46 -10.74 -16.74
C PRO A 244 -28.46 -10.24 -15.69
N PRO A 245 -28.05 -10.10 -14.42
CA PRO A 245 -28.88 -9.48 -13.40
C PRO A 245 -28.99 -7.97 -13.67
N SER A 246 -30.23 -7.46 -13.68
CA SER A 246 -30.53 -6.03 -13.75
C SER A 246 -30.31 -5.42 -12.36
N GLY A 247 -29.17 -4.78 -12.15
CA GLY A 247 -28.87 -3.94 -11.00
C GLY A 247 -28.55 -2.54 -11.48
N GLU A 248 -29.25 -1.54 -10.93
CA GLU A 248 -28.99 -0.13 -11.18
C GLU A 248 -27.63 0.27 -10.59
N MET A 249 -26.82 0.97 -11.37
CA MET A 249 -25.56 1.56 -10.90
C MET A 249 -25.81 2.63 -9.85
N PRO A 250 -25.14 2.61 -8.71
CA PRO A 250 -25.08 3.80 -7.88
C PRO A 250 -24.12 4.82 -8.51
N SER A 251 -24.63 6.03 -8.77
CA SER A 251 -23.83 7.19 -9.10
C SER A 251 -23.12 7.65 -7.82
N GLY A 252 -21.88 7.23 -7.63
CA GLY A 252 -21.01 7.73 -6.58
C GLY A 252 -20.03 8.75 -7.18
N ASP A 253 -20.09 9.98 -6.68
CA ASP A 253 -19.05 10.97 -6.94
C ASP A 253 -17.73 10.47 -6.35
N ALA A 254 -16.61 10.70 -7.06
CA ALA A 254 -15.28 10.41 -6.58
C ALA A 254 -15.06 11.03 -5.19
N PRO A 255 -14.48 10.31 -4.23
CA PRO A 255 -14.23 10.86 -2.91
C PRO A 255 -13.19 11.98 -3.03
N SER A 256 -13.62 13.22 -2.82
CA SER A 256 -12.71 14.32 -2.52
C SER A 256 -12.28 14.15 -1.06
N GLY A 257 -11.24 13.38 -0.84
CA GLY A 257 -10.74 13.11 0.50
C GLY A 257 -10.19 14.37 1.14
N ASN A 258 -10.78 14.79 2.24
CA ASN A 258 -10.08 15.63 3.19
C ASN A 258 -9.18 14.72 4.03
N PRO A 259 -7.96 15.18 4.35
CA PRO A 259 -7.06 14.40 5.18
C PRO A 259 -7.66 14.12 6.58
N PRO A 260 -7.29 13.00 7.19
CA PRO A 260 -7.84 12.54 8.47
C PRO A 260 -7.50 13.44 9.68
N GLU A 261 -8.36 13.47 10.70
CA GLU A 261 -8.23 14.26 11.93
C GLU A 261 -7.91 13.40 13.17
N LEU A 262 -7.21 13.97 14.16
CA LEU A 262 -6.84 13.30 15.42
C LEU A 262 -7.99 13.02 16.38
N PRO A 263 -7.86 12.00 17.28
CA PRO A 263 -8.87 11.67 18.30
C PRO A 263 -9.19 12.79 19.31
N ASP A 264 -8.37 13.82 19.40
CA ASP A 264 -8.50 14.88 20.41
C ASP A 264 -9.31 16.10 19.95
N GLY A 265 -9.94 16.06 18.77
CA GLY A 265 -10.91 17.08 18.35
C GLY A 265 -10.34 18.45 17.91
N GLU A 266 -9.05 18.54 17.59
CA GLU A 266 -8.47 19.75 17.02
C GLU A 266 -8.52 19.73 15.50
N THR A 267 -9.31 20.64 14.92
CA THR A 267 -9.51 20.77 13.47
C THR A 267 -8.49 21.71 12.83
N PHE A 268 -7.94 21.33 11.66
CA PHE A 268 -7.13 22.20 10.82
C PHE A 268 -7.99 23.04 9.88
N GLY A 269 -7.71 24.33 9.87
CA GLY A 269 -8.28 25.25 8.91
C GLY A 269 -7.65 25.06 7.52
N GLY A 270 -8.47 24.62 6.57
CA GLY A 270 -8.08 24.50 5.17
C GLY A 270 -7.69 25.86 4.60
N GLY A 271 -6.44 26.00 4.20
CA GLY A 271 -5.96 27.11 3.38
C GLY A 271 -5.78 26.64 1.95
N ASN A 272 -6.52 27.22 1.01
CA ASN A 272 -6.29 27.05 -0.42
C ASN A 272 -4.86 27.41 -0.79
N PRO A 273 -4.19 26.68 -1.69
CA PRO A 273 -2.90 27.09 -2.22
C PRO A 273 -3.06 28.37 -3.05
N PRO A 274 -2.20 29.38 -2.86
CA PRO A 274 -2.25 30.57 -3.69
C PRO A 274 -1.65 30.28 -5.07
N SER A 275 -2.45 30.52 -6.10
CA SER A 275 -1.96 30.69 -7.47
C SER A 275 -1.17 32.01 -7.54
N GLY A 276 0.14 31.97 -7.70
CA GLY A 276 0.94 33.16 -7.81
C GLY A 276 2.33 32.95 -8.39
N ASN A 277 2.58 33.68 -9.46
CA ASN A 277 3.80 33.81 -10.26
C ASN A 277 5.06 33.96 -9.40
N ALA A 278 6.13 33.31 -9.85
CA ALA A 278 7.48 33.52 -9.35
C ALA A 278 8.00 34.95 -9.68
N PRO A 279 8.64 35.63 -8.75
CA PRO A 279 9.63 36.64 -9.06
C PRO A 279 11.03 36.21 -8.64
N SER A 280 11.97 36.44 -9.55
CA SER A 280 13.40 36.35 -9.37
C SER A 280 13.91 37.42 -8.39
N GLY A 281 14.86 37.06 -7.54
CA GLY A 281 15.80 38.05 -7.00
C GLY A 281 16.14 37.97 -5.52
N ASP A 282 17.43 37.77 -5.30
CA ASP A 282 18.26 38.21 -4.17
C ASP A 282 18.14 37.57 -2.77
N VAL A 283 19.19 36.83 -2.47
CA VAL A 283 19.59 36.41 -1.12
C VAL A 283 20.12 37.61 -0.33
N PRO A 284 19.71 37.78 0.94
CA PRO A 284 20.72 37.90 1.98
C PRO A 284 20.32 37.29 3.36
N GLY A 285 21.30 36.64 3.98
CA GLY A 285 21.55 36.79 5.42
C GLY A 285 20.76 35.88 6.35
N GLN A 286 21.46 34.90 6.89
CA GLN A 286 21.22 34.13 8.10
C GLN A 286 20.54 34.91 9.22
N ASN A 287 19.49 34.35 9.79
CA ASN A 287 19.32 34.35 11.24
C ASN A 287 18.47 33.14 11.65
N GLY A 288 19.11 32.27 12.41
CA GLY A 288 18.44 31.11 13.00
C GLY A 288 17.37 31.56 14.00
N GLN A 289 16.20 30.99 13.85
CA GLN A 289 15.29 30.86 14.97
C GLN A 289 14.79 29.40 14.98
N ASN A 290 15.09 28.74 16.10
CA ASN A 290 14.53 27.46 16.46
C ASN A 290 12.99 27.52 16.30
N ALA A 291 12.48 26.90 15.27
CA ALA A 291 11.07 26.52 15.25
C ALA A 291 10.92 25.40 16.26
N ASN A 292 10.19 25.67 17.34
CA ASN A 292 9.76 24.64 18.29
C ASN A 292 8.91 23.62 17.53
N ALA A 293 9.44 22.42 17.38
CA ALA A 293 8.74 21.27 16.78
C ALA A 293 7.65 20.68 17.70
N GLU A 294 7.06 21.49 18.58
CA GLU A 294 6.07 21.02 19.54
C GLU A 294 4.68 20.80 18.94
N ASN A 295 4.45 21.18 17.68
CA ASN A 295 3.14 21.09 17.00
C ASN A 295 3.22 20.43 15.62
N ALA A 296 3.92 19.32 15.48
CA ALA A 296 3.70 18.46 14.33
C ALA A 296 2.39 17.68 14.55
N ASP A 297 1.37 18.06 13.81
CA ASP A 297 0.04 17.51 13.99
C ASP A 297 -0.14 16.22 13.20
N VAL A 298 -0.54 15.16 13.86
CA VAL A 298 -1.02 13.91 13.26
C VAL A 298 -2.44 14.13 12.80
N ILE A 299 -2.74 13.79 11.59
CA ILE A 299 -4.07 13.91 10.99
C ILE A 299 -4.81 12.56 11.15
N GLN A 300 -6.09 12.60 11.46
CA GLN A 300 -6.93 11.43 11.74
C GLN A 300 -7.70 11.01 10.47
N ALA A 301 -7.77 9.72 10.18
CA ALA A 301 -8.55 9.19 9.07
C ALA A 301 -10.05 9.54 9.20
N ALA A 302 -10.64 10.12 8.17
CA ALA A 302 -12.07 10.37 8.12
C ALA A 302 -12.79 9.06 7.77
N ALA A 303 -13.67 8.59 8.65
CA ALA A 303 -14.50 7.44 8.36
C ALA A 303 -15.44 7.75 7.19
N VAL A 304 -15.32 7.03 6.09
CA VAL A 304 -16.34 6.98 5.05
C VAL A 304 -17.52 6.22 5.63
N GLN A 305 -18.61 6.91 5.97
CA GLN A 305 -19.85 6.25 6.36
C GLN A 305 -20.50 5.63 5.12
N THR A 306 -20.33 4.34 4.94
CA THR A 306 -21.22 3.58 4.08
C THR A 306 -22.53 3.33 4.86
N ASP A 307 -23.60 3.96 4.42
CA ASP A 307 -24.96 3.73 4.94
C ASP A 307 -25.45 2.34 4.53
N THR A 308 -25.14 1.33 5.35
CA THR A 308 -25.70 0.00 5.21
C THR A 308 -26.90 -0.11 6.14
N THR A 309 -28.11 0.06 5.56
CA THR A 309 -29.36 -0.34 6.23
C THR A 309 -29.34 -1.83 6.54
N ALA A 310 -29.14 -2.15 7.80
CA ALA A 310 -29.19 -3.51 8.31
C ALA A 310 -30.59 -4.12 8.14
N ALA A 311 -30.69 -5.14 7.32
CA ALA A 311 -31.80 -6.09 7.37
C ALA A 311 -31.41 -7.24 8.30
N SER A 312 -32.08 -7.30 9.45
CA SER A 312 -31.96 -8.40 10.39
C SER A 312 -32.48 -9.71 9.78
N VAL A 313 -31.64 -10.74 9.73
CA VAL A 313 -32.08 -12.13 9.56
C VAL A 313 -31.48 -12.97 10.70
N THR A 314 -32.41 -13.61 11.40
CA THR A 314 -32.14 -14.49 12.53
C THR A 314 -31.64 -15.86 12.07
N ASP A 315 -30.59 -16.30 12.73
CA ASP A 315 -30.25 -17.62 13.23
C ASP A 315 -30.53 -18.88 12.38
N ALA A 316 -29.42 -19.55 11.99
CA ALA A 316 -29.29 -21.02 12.06
C ALA A 316 -27.81 -21.41 11.93
N ALA A 317 -27.28 -22.01 12.98
CA ALA A 317 -25.97 -22.63 13.00
C ALA A 317 -25.95 -23.82 12.01
N ASP A 318 -25.04 -23.76 11.01
CA ASP A 318 -24.55 -24.96 10.36
C ASP A 318 -23.04 -24.82 10.11
N SER A 319 -22.33 -25.70 10.78
CA SER A 319 -20.87 -25.82 10.69
C SER A 319 -20.54 -26.45 9.33
N GLN A 320 -20.26 -25.62 8.34
CA GLN A 320 -19.61 -26.08 7.11
C GLN A 320 -18.18 -25.53 7.08
N THR A 321 -17.24 -26.43 7.17
CA THR A 321 -15.84 -26.24 6.79
C THR A 321 -15.82 -25.72 5.35
N THR A 322 -15.67 -24.43 5.19
CA THR A 322 -15.44 -23.82 3.88
C THR A 322 -13.99 -24.13 3.51
N THR A 323 -13.78 -25.18 2.74
CA THR A 323 -12.55 -25.33 1.98
C THR A 323 -12.55 -24.17 0.98
N THR A 324 -11.79 -23.14 1.25
CA THR A 324 -11.51 -22.07 0.30
C THR A 324 -10.77 -22.74 -0.85
N THR A 325 -11.47 -23.01 -1.94
CA THR A 325 -10.85 -23.35 -3.20
C THR A 325 -10.21 -22.03 -3.66
N THR A 326 -8.92 -21.84 -3.43
CA THR A 326 -8.13 -20.85 -4.14
C THR A 326 -8.32 -21.13 -5.62
N THR A 327 -9.03 -20.23 -6.29
CA THR A 327 -9.15 -20.26 -7.73
C THR A 327 -7.75 -19.98 -8.29
N ALA A 328 -7.38 -20.60 -9.38
CA ALA A 328 -6.05 -20.52 -10.02
C ALA A 328 -5.64 -19.11 -10.49
N ASP A 329 -6.40 -18.07 -10.13
CA ASP A 329 -6.13 -16.66 -10.41
C ASP A 329 -5.33 -15.95 -9.28
N ASP A 330 -5.13 -16.63 -8.12
CA ASP A 330 -4.49 -16.02 -6.94
C ASP A 330 -2.96 -16.20 -6.87
N ALA A 331 -2.37 -17.05 -7.72
CA ALA A 331 -0.94 -17.28 -7.74
C ALA A 331 -0.31 -16.70 -9.03
N THR A 332 -0.36 -15.38 -9.18
CA THR A 332 0.13 -14.69 -10.37
C THR A 332 0.94 -13.47 -9.98
N SER A 333 1.98 -13.17 -10.76
CA SER A 333 2.86 -12.03 -10.53
C SER A 333 2.51 -10.90 -11.49
N LYS A 334 1.35 -10.24 -11.23
CA LYS A 334 0.89 -9.11 -12.04
C LYS A 334 1.66 -7.84 -11.66
N GLY A 335 1.92 -6.98 -12.63
CA GLY A 335 2.56 -5.69 -12.38
C GLY A 335 1.66 -4.78 -11.52
N ILE A 336 0.48 -4.46 -12.04
CA ILE A 336 -0.57 -3.69 -11.36
C ILE A 336 -1.85 -4.50 -11.41
N LYS A 337 -2.45 -4.77 -10.25
CA LYS A 337 -3.68 -5.54 -10.07
C LYS A 337 -4.72 -4.73 -9.29
N CYS A 338 -5.94 -4.69 -9.82
CA CYS A 338 -7.05 -3.97 -9.21
C CYS A 338 -8.29 -4.88 -9.16
N GLY A 339 -8.84 -5.07 -7.97
CA GLY A 339 -10.07 -5.84 -7.75
C GLY A 339 -11.34 -5.05 -8.10
N GLY A 340 -11.26 -3.72 -8.09
CA GLY A 340 -12.31 -2.79 -8.52
C GLY A 340 -12.05 -2.18 -9.89
N ASN A 341 -12.30 -0.87 -10.01
CA ASN A 341 -12.08 -0.10 -11.22
C ASN A 341 -10.67 0.52 -11.21
N LEU A 342 -10.05 0.55 -12.38
CA LEU A 342 -8.75 1.17 -12.59
C LEU A 342 -8.91 2.49 -13.34
N VAL A 343 -8.34 3.56 -12.81
CA VAL A 343 -8.24 4.86 -13.47
C VAL A 343 -6.77 5.29 -13.55
N MET A 344 -6.28 5.51 -14.76
CA MET A 344 -4.92 6.04 -14.99
C MET A 344 -5.04 7.32 -15.82
N SER A 345 -5.00 8.47 -15.13
CA SER A 345 -5.24 9.78 -15.75
C SER A 345 -4.00 10.63 -15.90
N GLY A 346 -2.86 10.19 -15.40
CA GLY A 346 -1.58 10.91 -15.47
C GLY A 346 -0.40 10.02 -15.09
N GLY A 347 0.76 10.64 -14.92
CA GLY A 347 2.00 9.97 -14.52
C GLY A 347 2.64 9.11 -15.60
N SER A 348 3.67 8.38 -15.19
CA SER A 348 4.41 7.45 -16.04
C SER A 348 4.61 6.13 -15.31
N CYS A 349 4.21 5.03 -15.94
CA CYS A 349 4.40 3.68 -15.40
C CYS A 349 5.26 2.85 -16.36
N THR A 350 6.35 2.29 -15.83
CA THR A 350 7.17 1.29 -16.52
C THR A 350 6.98 -0.05 -15.83
N ILE A 351 6.49 -1.05 -16.55
CA ILE A 351 6.08 -2.32 -15.96
C ILE A 351 6.76 -3.48 -16.67
N HIS A 352 7.48 -4.29 -15.91
CA HIS A 352 8.01 -5.57 -16.32
C HIS A 352 7.36 -6.66 -15.47
N SER A 353 6.49 -7.49 -16.07
CA SER A 353 5.77 -8.53 -15.33
C SER A 353 5.88 -9.90 -15.98
N THR A 354 5.91 -10.91 -15.14
CA THR A 354 5.89 -12.32 -15.60
C THR A 354 4.49 -12.82 -15.91
N ASP A 355 3.44 -12.10 -15.46
CA ASP A 355 2.04 -12.33 -15.84
C ASP A 355 1.46 -11.07 -16.51
N HIS A 356 0.24 -10.64 -16.19
CA HIS A 356 -0.35 -9.41 -16.73
C HIS A 356 0.42 -8.17 -16.25
N ALA A 357 0.74 -7.23 -17.15
CA ALA A 357 1.33 -5.98 -16.69
C ALA A 357 0.29 -5.11 -15.96
N VAL A 358 -0.91 -5.00 -16.51
CA VAL A 358 -2.02 -4.27 -15.89
C VAL A 358 -3.29 -5.12 -15.95
N HIS A 359 -3.93 -5.32 -14.79
CA HIS A 359 -5.17 -6.08 -14.68
C HIS A 359 -6.20 -5.36 -13.82
N ALA A 360 -7.43 -5.19 -14.33
CA ALA A 360 -8.58 -4.69 -13.59
C ALA A 360 -9.71 -5.72 -13.60
N ALA A 361 -10.22 -6.10 -12.43
CA ALA A 361 -11.41 -6.95 -12.34
C ALA A 361 -12.70 -6.16 -12.67
N GLY A 362 -12.69 -4.85 -12.49
CA GLY A 362 -13.73 -3.93 -12.94
C GLY A 362 -13.44 -3.33 -14.31
N THR A 363 -13.77 -2.05 -14.47
CA THR A 363 -13.47 -1.24 -15.66
C THR A 363 -12.03 -0.74 -15.63
N ALA A 364 -11.48 -0.41 -16.82
CA ALA A 364 -10.20 0.28 -16.92
C ALA A 364 -10.35 1.54 -17.78
N GLU A 365 -9.96 2.70 -17.22
CA GLU A 365 -9.95 3.99 -17.88
C GLU A 365 -8.53 4.54 -17.95
N LEU A 366 -8.03 4.79 -19.19
CA LEU A 366 -6.73 5.36 -19.44
C LEU A 366 -6.92 6.68 -20.21
N SER A 367 -6.62 7.80 -19.57
CA SER A 367 -6.98 9.13 -20.07
C SER A 367 -5.84 10.16 -20.10
N GLY A 368 -4.58 9.75 -19.85
CA GLY A 368 -3.45 10.70 -19.90
C GLY A 368 -2.12 10.14 -19.38
N THR A 369 -2.08 8.87 -19.06
CA THR A 369 -0.87 8.20 -18.55
C THR A 369 0.10 7.82 -19.67
N THR A 370 1.39 7.72 -19.33
CA THR A 370 2.41 7.08 -20.16
C THR A 370 2.68 5.69 -19.62
N LEU A 371 2.43 4.66 -20.42
CA LEU A 371 2.70 3.26 -20.09
C LEU A 371 3.79 2.68 -20.99
N ASP A 372 4.81 2.12 -20.38
CA ASP A 372 5.87 1.35 -21.02
C ASP A 372 5.87 -0.07 -20.44
N ILE A 373 5.46 -1.05 -21.24
CA ILE A 373 5.09 -2.39 -20.76
C ILE A 373 5.92 -3.47 -21.44
N THR A 374 6.43 -4.37 -20.62
CA THR A 374 6.94 -5.69 -21.02
C THR A 374 6.24 -6.74 -20.17
N SER A 375 5.59 -7.73 -20.78
CA SER A 375 4.83 -8.75 -20.06
C SER A 375 5.01 -10.11 -20.74
N ASP A 376 5.08 -11.17 -19.94
CA ASP A 376 5.12 -12.53 -20.49
C ASP A 376 3.73 -13.04 -20.86
N ASN A 377 2.67 -12.41 -20.35
CA ASN A 377 1.28 -12.77 -20.64
C ASN A 377 0.53 -11.60 -21.30
N LYS A 378 -0.31 -10.84 -20.59
CA LYS A 378 -1.11 -9.76 -21.18
C LYS A 378 -0.51 -8.38 -20.86
N GLY A 379 -0.55 -7.47 -21.82
CA GLY A 379 -0.16 -6.09 -21.56
C GLY A 379 -1.17 -5.40 -20.66
N ILE A 380 -2.41 -5.23 -21.12
CA ILE A 380 -3.49 -4.62 -20.33
C ILE A 380 -4.72 -5.50 -20.45
N SER A 381 -5.36 -5.81 -19.33
CA SER A 381 -6.59 -6.60 -19.31
C SER A 381 -7.63 -6.02 -18.35
N SER A 382 -8.90 -6.09 -18.73
CA SER A 382 -10.02 -5.75 -17.85
C SER A 382 -11.16 -6.76 -17.98
N HIS A 383 -11.88 -6.99 -16.90
CA HIS A 383 -13.12 -7.77 -16.97
C HIS A 383 -14.30 -6.88 -17.36
N GLY A 384 -14.33 -5.62 -16.92
CA GLY A 384 -15.29 -4.62 -17.37
C GLY A 384 -14.84 -3.89 -18.63
N ASP A 385 -15.53 -2.80 -18.95
CA ASP A 385 -15.21 -1.96 -20.10
C ASP A 385 -13.79 -1.37 -19.99
N LEU A 386 -13.10 -1.29 -21.13
CA LEU A 386 -11.79 -0.68 -21.23
C LEU A 386 -11.90 0.55 -22.13
N THR A 387 -11.54 1.72 -21.61
CA THR A 387 -11.55 2.97 -22.35
C THR A 387 -10.15 3.57 -22.41
N VAL A 388 -9.68 3.90 -23.62
CA VAL A 388 -8.48 4.71 -23.83
C VAL A 388 -8.88 5.98 -24.55
N SER A 389 -8.75 7.12 -23.89
CA SER A 389 -9.15 8.43 -24.43
C SER A 389 -7.98 9.36 -24.73
N ASP A 390 -6.83 9.16 -24.07
CA ASP A 390 -5.58 9.91 -24.28
C ASP A 390 -4.40 9.15 -23.67
N GLY A 391 -3.17 9.69 -23.80
CA GLY A 391 -1.94 9.12 -23.26
C GLY A 391 -1.08 8.40 -24.29
N SER A 392 -0.03 7.72 -23.80
CA SER A 392 0.90 6.97 -24.63
C SER A 392 1.13 5.57 -24.04
N ILE A 393 0.77 4.55 -24.79
CA ILE A 393 0.90 3.15 -24.38
C ILE A 393 1.86 2.45 -25.33
N THR A 394 3.00 1.98 -24.82
CA THR A 394 3.93 1.15 -25.56
C THR A 394 4.05 -0.20 -24.89
N ILE A 395 3.70 -1.26 -25.62
CA ILE A 395 3.88 -2.66 -25.17
C ILE A 395 4.98 -3.26 -26.03
N HIS A 396 6.14 -3.52 -25.41
CA HIS A 396 7.32 -4.03 -26.10
C HIS A 396 7.20 -5.51 -26.44
N SER A 397 6.71 -6.31 -25.49
CA SER A 397 6.41 -7.72 -25.72
C SER A 397 5.26 -8.17 -24.83
N CYS A 398 4.44 -9.09 -25.35
CA CYS A 398 3.35 -9.73 -24.62
C CYS A 398 2.84 -10.95 -25.39
N THR A 399 2.03 -11.78 -24.73
CA THR A 399 1.24 -12.80 -25.44
C THR A 399 0.01 -12.15 -26.07
N GLU A 400 -0.71 -11.31 -25.34
CA GLU A 400 -1.88 -10.54 -25.78
C GLU A 400 -1.71 -9.06 -25.39
N GLY A 401 -1.91 -8.15 -26.34
CA GLY A 401 -1.63 -6.73 -26.14
C GLY A 401 -2.60 -6.05 -25.17
N ILE A 402 -3.84 -5.88 -25.60
CA ILE A 402 -4.91 -5.23 -24.82
C ILE A 402 -6.17 -6.05 -24.97
N GLU A 403 -6.78 -6.41 -23.83
CA GLU A 403 -8.00 -7.19 -23.77
C GLU A 403 -9.04 -6.54 -22.85
N SER A 404 -10.31 -6.56 -23.26
CA SER A 404 -11.47 -6.35 -22.40
C SER A 404 -12.43 -7.51 -22.56
N LYS A 405 -12.93 -8.05 -21.44
CA LYS A 405 -13.98 -9.08 -21.48
C LYS A 405 -15.37 -8.49 -21.77
N ALA A 406 -15.51 -7.16 -21.73
CA ALA A 406 -16.73 -6.42 -22.04
C ALA A 406 -16.59 -5.54 -23.29
N GLU A 407 -16.73 -4.23 -23.21
CA GLU A 407 -16.60 -3.31 -24.35
C GLU A 407 -15.21 -2.63 -24.31
N MET A 408 -14.58 -2.49 -25.50
CA MET A 408 -13.34 -1.72 -25.65
C MET A 408 -13.61 -0.48 -26.48
N ASN A 409 -13.30 0.69 -25.93
CA ASN A 409 -13.43 1.97 -26.59
C ASN A 409 -12.09 2.71 -26.64
N ILE A 410 -11.51 2.85 -27.83
CA ILE A 410 -10.29 3.62 -28.05
C ILE A 410 -10.66 4.85 -28.86
N SER A 411 -10.66 6.03 -28.22
CA SER A 411 -11.07 7.29 -28.81
C SER A 411 -9.91 8.29 -28.98
N GLY A 412 -8.75 8.03 -28.37
CA GLY A 412 -7.57 8.90 -28.43
C GLY A 412 -6.31 8.19 -27.95
N GLY A 413 -5.25 8.96 -27.79
CA GLY A 413 -3.93 8.47 -27.34
C GLY A 413 -3.10 7.83 -28.46
N GLU A 414 -1.88 7.42 -28.11
CA GLU A 414 -0.98 6.68 -28.98
C GLU A 414 -0.75 5.28 -28.40
N ILE A 415 -1.06 4.24 -29.17
CA ILE A 415 -0.89 2.84 -28.75
C ILE A 415 0.06 2.16 -29.72
N ARG A 416 1.14 1.57 -29.18
CA ARG A 416 2.12 0.78 -29.92
C ARG A 416 2.28 -0.59 -29.26
N ILE A 417 2.05 -1.65 -30.02
CA ILE A 417 2.30 -3.03 -29.60
C ILE A 417 3.32 -3.60 -30.58
N LEU A 418 4.53 -3.88 -30.09
CA LEU A 418 5.69 -4.14 -30.96
C LEU A 418 5.90 -5.62 -31.21
N ASP A 419 5.80 -6.47 -30.19
CA ASP A 419 5.89 -7.92 -30.30
C ASP A 419 4.76 -8.59 -29.52
N PHE A 420 3.97 -9.41 -30.20
CA PHE A 420 2.84 -10.10 -29.60
C PHE A 420 2.61 -11.45 -30.31
N ARG A 421 2.20 -12.45 -29.54
CA ARG A 421 1.87 -13.78 -30.10
C ARG A 421 0.45 -13.85 -30.63
N ARG A 422 -0.48 -13.07 -30.05
CA ARG A 422 -1.88 -12.97 -30.48
C ARG A 422 -2.38 -11.53 -30.37
N LEU A 423 -2.99 -11.01 -31.42
CA LEU A 423 -3.70 -9.72 -31.39
C LEU A 423 -5.20 -10.00 -31.27
N TYR A 424 -5.76 -9.79 -30.09
CA TYR A 424 -7.20 -9.76 -29.91
C TYR A 424 -7.68 -8.33 -29.77
N LEU A 425 -8.29 -7.80 -30.83
CA LEU A 425 -9.14 -6.62 -30.79
C LEU A 425 -10.57 -7.14 -30.90
N ARG A 426 -11.25 -7.40 -29.80
CA ARG A 426 -12.69 -7.67 -29.81
C ARG A 426 -13.44 -6.35 -29.88
N GLN A 427 -13.72 -5.89 -31.08
CA GLN A 427 -14.70 -4.83 -31.32
C GLN A 427 -16.04 -5.52 -31.65
N ARG A 428 -17.06 -5.35 -30.79
CA ARG A 428 -18.44 -5.59 -31.24
C ARG A 428 -18.79 -4.46 -32.21
N LEU A 429 -18.70 -4.75 -33.50
CA LEU A 429 -19.32 -3.89 -34.52
C LEU A 429 -20.84 -3.85 -34.23
N ARG A 430 -21.37 -2.67 -33.99
CA ARG A 430 -22.82 -2.40 -33.99
C ARG A 430 -23.34 -2.29 -35.42
#